data_74c509888a3c3f4c1231bcb68c325bf7
#
_entry.id   74c509888a3c3f4c1231bcb68c325bf7
#
_cell.length_a   1.000
_cell.length_b   1.000
_cell.length_c   1.000
_cell.angle_alpha   90.00
_cell.angle_beta   90.00
_cell.angle_gamma   90.00
#
_symmetry.space_group_name_H-M   'P 1'
#
loop_
_entity.id
_entity.type
_entity.pdbx_description
1 polymer ?
#
loop_
_entity_poly.entity_id
_entity_poly.type
_entity_poly.pdbx_seq_one_letter_code
_entity_poly.pdbx_strand_id
1 'polypeptide(L)'
;MKSFFRTKQLLSLFICLVIVSSLAIVKHGELLGHSFRSEQKPQAANNDTLRILENGTAVINTSALASDITGYGGKVPLNIVIKNGVVENIVALKNDETKEFFDNASALFEKWKGRTIDEAMNMKVDAVTGATFSSKAIIGNMQRGLLYAKNNLQTDESGKGNSSWVSSDNSGSSLFSLRNITGICVVLMAAILPLFVKNRRYHFCQLILNVIVLGFWCGTCLSYSSLLGFAAHGMEISGNIIATVMLITAFIYPLFGKKSHYCTHVCPYGSLQQIAGRGMKYKIRMSPLAIKRLDKVRKLIWALLMVFIWGGVWSEWTDYEPFSAFIFRSASWIVIATALLFIALSFVITRPYCRFVCPMGTLIKLRY
;
A
#
# COMPACT_ATOMS: atom_id res chain seq x y z
N MET A 1 11.29 38.61 2.93
CA MET A 1 11.89 37.41 2.29
C MET A 1 11.38 36.09 2.88
N LYS A 2 11.32 35.84 4.20
CA LYS A 2 10.81 34.62 4.82
C LYS A 2 9.32 34.33 4.55
N SER A 3 8.46 35.37 4.47
CA SER A 3 7.03 35.21 4.15
C SER A 3 6.80 34.73 2.71
N PHE A 4 7.45 35.33 1.73
CA PHE A 4 7.37 34.97 0.32
C PHE A 4 7.88 33.54 0.03
N PHE A 5 8.83 33.07 0.82
CA PHE A 5 9.32 31.68 0.72
C PHE A 5 8.29 30.68 1.25
N ARG A 6 7.56 31.01 2.32
CA ARG A 6 6.48 30.18 2.87
C ARG A 6 5.29 30.09 1.91
N THR A 7 4.89 31.16 1.25
CA THR A 7 3.77 31.14 0.29
C THR A 7 4.08 30.27 -0.93
N LYS A 8 5.28 30.33 -1.49
CA LYS A 8 5.70 29.41 -2.58
C LYS A 8 5.69 27.96 -2.16
N GLN A 9 6.08 27.66 -0.92
CA GLN A 9 6.07 26.30 -0.39
C GLN A 9 4.66 25.75 -0.20
N LEU A 10 3.74 26.56 0.30
CA LEU A 10 2.32 26.19 0.47
C LEU A 10 1.64 25.99 -0.89
N LEU A 11 1.92 26.85 -1.86
CA LEU A 11 1.40 26.71 -3.22
C LEU A 11 1.87 25.39 -3.85
N SER A 12 3.13 25.04 -3.71
CA SER A 12 3.66 23.79 -4.24
C SER A 12 3.06 22.56 -3.55
N LEU A 13 2.81 22.61 -2.24
CA LEU A 13 2.11 21.56 -1.51
C LEU A 13 0.67 21.40 -2.05
N PHE A 14 -0.02 22.50 -2.25
CA PHE A 14 -1.37 22.50 -2.82
C PHE A 14 -1.39 21.88 -4.21
N ILE A 15 -0.45 22.25 -5.10
CA ILE A 15 -0.31 21.65 -6.43
C ILE A 15 -0.05 20.14 -6.33
N CYS A 16 0.83 19.68 -5.43
CA CYS A 16 1.06 18.25 -5.22
C CYS A 16 -0.21 17.53 -4.75
N LEU A 17 -0.98 18.11 -3.83
CA LEU A 17 -2.24 17.56 -3.37
C LEU A 17 -3.26 17.46 -4.51
N VAL A 18 -3.40 18.50 -5.32
CA VAL A 18 -4.31 18.48 -6.48
C VAL A 18 -3.91 17.40 -7.48
N ILE A 19 -2.61 17.26 -7.79
CA ILE A 19 -2.12 16.22 -8.70
C ILE A 19 -2.43 14.83 -8.13
N VAL A 20 -2.10 14.55 -6.87
CA VAL A 20 -2.34 13.25 -6.24
C VAL A 20 -3.84 12.94 -6.18
N SER A 21 -4.67 13.92 -5.82
CA SER A 21 -6.13 13.75 -5.78
C SER A 21 -6.71 13.46 -7.16
N SER A 22 -6.29 14.19 -8.20
CA SER A 22 -6.76 13.95 -9.57
C SER A 22 -6.35 12.57 -10.08
N LEU A 23 -5.13 12.12 -9.78
CA LEU A 23 -4.65 10.79 -10.15
C LEU A 23 -5.38 9.67 -9.38
N ALA A 24 -5.72 9.89 -8.11
CA ALA A 24 -6.51 8.97 -7.31
C ALA A 24 -7.91 8.80 -7.91
N ILE A 25 -8.57 9.90 -8.28
CA ILE A 25 -9.88 9.86 -8.96
C ILE A 25 -9.80 9.09 -10.27
N VAL A 26 -8.77 9.32 -11.08
CA VAL A 26 -8.64 8.66 -12.38
C VAL A 26 -8.33 7.16 -12.24
N LYS A 27 -7.45 6.79 -11.32
CA LYS A 27 -7.03 5.38 -11.11
C LYS A 27 -8.11 4.57 -10.38
N HIS A 28 -8.67 5.10 -9.29
CA HIS A 28 -9.57 4.36 -8.40
C HIS A 28 -11.04 4.80 -8.52
N GLY A 29 -11.32 5.96 -9.12
CA GLY A 29 -12.68 6.53 -9.21
C GLY A 29 -13.20 7.09 -7.90
N GLU A 30 -12.39 7.07 -6.85
CA GLU A 30 -12.74 7.51 -5.49
C GLU A 30 -11.72 8.55 -4.98
N LEU A 31 -12.17 9.42 -4.08
CA LEU A 31 -11.32 10.35 -3.34
C LEU A 31 -11.80 10.40 -1.88
N LEU A 32 -10.90 10.08 -0.93
CA LEU A 32 -11.20 10.00 0.50
C LEU A 32 -12.45 9.15 0.82
N GLY A 33 -12.64 8.06 0.06
CA GLY A 33 -13.78 7.16 0.21
C GLY A 33 -15.08 7.62 -0.48
N HIS A 34 -15.08 8.78 -1.15
CA HIS A 34 -16.23 9.23 -1.93
C HIS A 34 -16.02 8.87 -3.40
N SER A 35 -16.97 8.15 -4.01
CA SER A 35 -16.95 7.80 -5.42
C SER A 35 -17.37 8.99 -6.28
N PHE A 36 -16.52 9.38 -7.24
CA PHE A 36 -16.78 10.44 -8.22
C PHE A 36 -17.13 9.89 -9.60
N ARG A 37 -16.92 8.61 -9.82
CA ARG A 37 -17.34 7.96 -11.05
C ARG A 37 -18.84 7.77 -10.95
N SER A 38 -19.63 8.57 -11.67
CA SER A 38 -21.05 8.27 -11.93
C SER A 38 -21.06 6.84 -12.47
N GLU A 39 -21.76 5.95 -11.76
CA GLU A 39 -22.00 4.60 -12.20
C GLU A 39 -22.58 4.66 -13.62
N GLN A 40 -21.73 4.54 -14.65
CA GLN A 40 -22.17 3.83 -15.83
C GLN A 40 -22.49 2.44 -15.28
N LYS A 41 -23.77 2.17 -15.07
CA LYS A 41 -24.26 0.86 -14.74
C LYS A 41 -23.49 -0.15 -15.58
N PRO A 42 -22.62 -1.00 -14.97
CA PRO A 42 -22.27 -2.25 -15.60
C PRO A 42 -23.62 -2.94 -15.76
N GLN A 43 -23.92 -3.43 -16.95
CA GLN A 43 -25.07 -4.27 -17.19
C GLN A 43 -25.22 -5.21 -15.99
N ALA A 44 -26.33 -5.00 -15.23
CA ALA A 44 -26.86 -5.91 -14.21
C ALA A 44 -25.84 -6.72 -13.40
N ALA A 45 -24.90 -6.05 -12.70
CA ALA A 45 -24.47 -6.54 -11.41
C ALA A 45 -25.61 -6.17 -10.46
N ASN A 46 -26.59 -7.04 -10.34
CA ASN A 46 -27.59 -6.96 -9.28
C ASN A 46 -26.83 -6.79 -7.98
N ASN A 47 -27.10 -5.68 -7.27
CA ASN A 47 -26.60 -5.44 -5.92
C ASN A 47 -27.25 -6.39 -4.89
N ASP A 48 -27.70 -7.56 -5.32
CA ASP A 48 -28.17 -8.60 -4.43
C ASP A 48 -26.97 -9.20 -3.70
N THR A 49 -26.84 -8.82 -2.46
CA THR A 49 -25.84 -9.36 -1.53
C THR A 49 -25.95 -10.88 -1.44
N LEU A 50 -27.15 -11.42 -1.62
CA LEU A 50 -27.44 -12.84 -1.68
C LEU A 50 -28.21 -13.16 -2.95
N ARG A 51 -27.69 -14.08 -3.75
CA ARG A 51 -28.34 -14.64 -4.94
C ARG A 51 -28.48 -16.13 -4.76
N ILE A 52 -29.71 -16.61 -4.76
CA ILE A 52 -29.99 -18.05 -4.77
C ILE A 52 -30.28 -18.45 -6.21
N LEU A 53 -29.47 -19.37 -6.73
CA LEU A 53 -29.64 -19.96 -8.06
C LEU A 53 -30.65 -21.09 -8.01
N GLU A 54 -31.29 -21.40 -9.13
CA GLU A 54 -32.31 -22.47 -9.26
C GLU A 54 -31.82 -23.85 -8.79
N ASN A 55 -30.51 -24.06 -8.74
CA ASN A 55 -29.86 -25.30 -8.28
C ASN A 55 -29.63 -25.34 -6.76
N GLY A 56 -30.21 -24.44 -5.96
CA GLY A 56 -29.99 -24.36 -4.52
C GLY A 56 -28.59 -23.83 -4.13
N THR A 57 -27.84 -23.30 -5.10
CA THR A 57 -26.53 -22.66 -4.84
C THR A 57 -26.74 -21.21 -4.45
N ALA A 58 -26.23 -20.79 -3.30
CA ALA A 58 -26.23 -19.41 -2.85
C ALA A 58 -24.91 -18.72 -3.22
N VAL A 59 -25.00 -17.56 -3.83
CA VAL A 59 -23.85 -16.69 -4.13
C VAL A 59 -23.93 -15.43 -3.29
N ILE A 60 -22.92 -15.21 -2.46
CA ILE A 60 -22.85 -14.03 -1.58
C ILE A 60 -21.82 -13.07 -2.12
N ASN A 61 -22.26 -11.85 -2.43
CA ASN A 61 -21.40 -10.77 -2.87
C ASN A 61 -20.99 -9.91 -1.66
N THR A 62 -19.68 -9.84 -1.37
CA THR A 62 -19.16 -9.12 -0.22
C THR A 62 -18.95 -7.63 -0.46
N SER A 63 -19.19 -7.09 -1.66
CA SER A 63 -18.91 -5.70 -2.03
C SER A 63 -19.56 -4.69 -1.08
N ALA A 64 -20.82 -4.92 -0.67
CA ALA A 64 -21.53 -4.09 0.28
C ALA A 64 -21.23 -4.46 1.73
N LEU A 65 -21.03 -5.76 2.03
CA LEU A 65 -20.81 -6.27 3.38
C LEU A 65 -19.46 -5.88 3.98
N ALA A 66 -18.45 -5.71 3.15
CA ALA A 66 -17.08 -5.46 3.55
C ALA A 66 -16.49 -4.21 2.85
N SER A 67 -17.31 -3.20 2.64
CA SER A 67 -16.93 -1.96 1.94
C SER A 67 -15.85 -1.15 2.67
N ASP A 68 -15.69 -1.36 3.97
CA ASP A 68 -14.68 -0.76 4.86
C ASP A 68 -13.39 -1.57 4.92
N ILE A 69 -13.34 -2.78 4.37
CA ILE A 69 -12.15 -3.62 4.37
C ILE A 69 -11.34 -3.38 3.11
N THR A 70 -10.11 -2.88 3.31
CA THR A 70 -9.17 -2.58 2.23
C THR A 70 -7.90 -3.42 2.35
N GLY A 71 -7.33 -3.80 1.21
CA GLY A 71 -6.03 -4.45 1.12
C GLY A 71 -4.89 -3.45 0.93
N TYR A 72 -3.87 -3.85 0.18
CA TYR A 72 -2.72 -2.98 -0.12
C TYR A 72 -3.04 -1.93 -1.18
N GLY A 73 -3.73 -2.31 -2.25
CA GLY A 73 -4.09 -1.44 -3.38
C GLY A 73 -5.51 -0.90 -3.30
N GLY A 74 -6.43 -1.57 -2.59
CA GLY A 74 -7.82 -1.15 -2.51
C GLY A 74 -8.74 -2.21 -1.91
N LYS A 75 -10.03 -2.11 -2.25
CA LYS A 75 -11.06 -3.07 -1.82
C LYS A 75 -10.88 -4.41 -2.54
N VAL A 76 -11.18 -5.50 -1.86
CA VAL A 76 -11.06 -6.88 -2.38
C VAL A 76 -12.41 -7.59 -2.27
N PRO A 77 -13.43 -7.19 -3.03
CA PRO A 77 -14.73 -7.84 -2.97
C PRO A 77 -14.69 -9.27 -3.52
N LEU A 78 -15.44 -10.16 -2.89
CA LEU A 78 -15.49 -11.59 -3.22
C LEU A 78 -16.95 -12.02 -3.50
N ASN A 79 -17.09 -13.00 -4.39
CA ASN A 79 -18.29 -13.82 -4.53
C ASN A 79 -18.01 -15.18 -3.86
N ILE A 80 -18.74 -15.48 -2.79
CA ILE A 80 -18.65 -16.75 -2.07
C ILE A 80 -19.79 -17.63 -2.56
N VAL A 81 -19.46 -18.75 -3.19
CA VAL A 81 -20.43 -19.71 -3.71
C VAL A 81 -20.62 -20.83 -2.68
N ILE A 82 -21.85 -20.96 -2.17
CA ILE A 82 -22.22 -21.91 -1.14
C ILE A 82 -23.28 -22.86 -1.70
N LYS A 83 -23.06 -24.15 -1.57
CA LYS A 83 -23.98 -25.20 -1.97
C LYS A 83 -24.17 -26.19 -0.83
N ASN A 84 -25.41 -26.44 -0.46
CA ASN A 84 -25.75 -27.34 0.64
C ASN A 84 -25.01 -27.02 1.96
N GLY A 85 -24.83 -25.73 2.27
CA GLY A 85 -24.14 -25.29 3.48
C GLY A 85 -22.60 -25.41 3.44
N VAL A 86 -22.02 -25.79 2.28
CA VAL A 86 -20.59 -25.96 2.06
C VAL A 86 -20.07 -24.89 1.08
N VAL A 87 -18.92 -24.33 1.35
CA VAL A 87 -18.24 -23.39 0.44
C VAL A 87 -17.69 -24.15 -0.75
N GLU A 88 -18.36 -24.03 -1.90
CA GLU A 88 -17.98 -24.72 -3.15
C GLU A 88 -16.85 -23.98 -3.87
N ASN A 89 -16.98 -22.65 -3.98
CA ASN A 89 -15.97 -21.84 -4.67
C ASN A 89 -15.94 -20.40 -4.14
N ILE A 90 -14.81 -19.73 -4.35
CA ILE A 90 -14.62 -18.31 -4.02
C ILE A 90 -14.05 -17.64 -5.25
N VAL A 91 -14.70 -16.58 -5.71
CA VAL A 91 -14.30 -15.83 -6.90
C VAL A 91 -14.07 -14.39 -6.51
N ALA A 92 -12.87 -13.90 -6.74
CA ALA A 92 -12.60 -12.46 -6.55
C ALA A 92 -13.28 -11.65 -7.65
N LEU A 93 -13.94 -10.60 -7.25
CA LEU A 93 -14.45 -9.59 -8.16
C LEU A 93 -13.33 -8.63 -8.58
N LYS A 94 -13.64 -7.72 -9.50
CA LYS A 94 -12.68 -6.68 -9.91
C LYS A 94 -12.20 -5.92 -8.68
N ASN A 95 -10.89 -5.92 -8.47
CA ASN A 95 -10.22 -5.25 -7.36
C ASN A 95 -9.03 -4.44 -7.87
N ASP A 96 -8.54 -3.51 -7.05
CA ASP A 96 -7.42 -2.62 -7.35
C ASP A 96 -6.12 -3.08 -6.67
N GLU A 97 -6.06 -4.36 -6.25
CA GLU A 97 -4.86 -4.94 -5.65
C GLU A 97 -3.72 -5.06 -6.65
N THR A 98 -2.50 -4.95 -6.14
CA THR A 98 -1.31 -5.30 -6.91
C THR A 98 -1.37 -6.78 -7.26
N LYS A 99 -1.38 -7.12 -8.54
CA LYS A 99 -1.61 -8.47 -9.05
C LYS A 99 -0.76 -9.53 -8.34
N GLU A 100 0.54 -9.26 -8.15
CA GLU A 100 1.46 -10.20 -7.51
C GLU A 100 1.12 -10.47 -6.03
N PHE A 101 0.71 -9.45 -5.29
CA PHE A 101 0.29 -9.61 -3.89
C PHE A 101 -1.06 -10.31 -3.80
N PHE A 102 -1.96 -10.02 -4.73
CA PHE A 102 -3.26 -10.65 -4.80
C PHE A 102 -3.14 -12.12 -5.19
N ASP A 103 -2.35 -12.47 -6.22
CA ASP A 103 -2.13 -13.85 -6.67
C ASP A 103 -1.57 -14.72 -5.52
N ASN A 104 -0.62 -14.19 -4.75
CA ASN A 104 -0.10 -14.89 -3.57
C ASN A 104 -1.16 -15.04 -2.46
N ALA A 105 -1.98 -14.01 -2.22
CA ALA A 105 -3.03 -14.03 -1.21
C ALA A 105 -4.21 -14.93 -1.62
N SER A 106 -4.50 -15.07 -2.91
CA SER A 106 -5.60 -15.88 -3.44
C SER A 106 -5.43 -17.38 -3.16
N ALA A 107 -4.20 -17.85 -2.89
CA ALA A 107 -3.95 -19.19 -2.41
C ALA A 107 -4.72 -19.53 -1.11
N LEU A 108 -5.17 -18.53 -0.36
CA LEU A 108 -6.02 -18.72 0.80
C LEU A 108 -7.41 -19.28 0.45
N PHE A 109 -7.91 -19.05 -0.75
CA PHE A 109 -9.23 -19.53 -1.16
C PHE A 109 -9.35 -21.05 -1.01
N GLU A 110 -8.29 -21.80 -1.32
CA GLU A 110 -8.27 -23.24 -1.20
C GLU A 110 -8.48 -23.76 0.23
N LYS A 111 -8.17 -22.93 1.24
CA LYS A 111 -8.36 -23.32 2.64
C LYS A 111 -9.83 -23.40 3.05
N TRP A 112 -10.70 -22.62 2.41
CA TRP A 112 -12.13 -22.59 2.71
C TRP A 112 -12.97 -23.47 1.81
N LYS A 113 -12.47 -23.86 0.63
CA LYS A 113 -13.18 -24.76 -0.28
C LYS A 113 -13.46 -26.11 0.38
N GLY A 114 -14.67 -26.61 0.18
CA GLY A 114 -15.12 -27.89 0.75
C GLY A 114 -15.41 -27.87 2.24
N ARG A 115 -15.32 -26.70 2.92
CA ARG A 115 -15.66 -26.55 4.33
C ARG A 115 -17.11 -26.12 4.51
N THR A 116 -17.73 -26.56 5.59
CA THR A 116 -19.03 -26.06 5.99
C THR A 116 -18.93 -24.60 6.44
N ILE A 117 -20.04 -23.87 6.43
CA ILE A 117 -20.07 -22.45 6.87
C ILE A 117 -19.48 -22.31 8.28
N ASP A 118 -19.86 -23.21 9.21
CA ASP A 118 -19.41 -23.13 10.60
C ASP A 118 -17.91 -23.47 10.75
N GLU A 119 -17.41 -24.46 10.05
CA GLU A 119 -15.98 -24.78 10.01
C GLU A 119 -15.16 -23.62 9.43
N ALA A 120 -15.63 -23.07 8.29
CA ALA A 120 -14.99 -21.97 7.59
C ALA A 120 -14.92 -20.69 8.44
N MET A 121 -15.96 -20.42 9.23
CA MET A 121 -15.99 -19.27 10.17
C MET A 121 -15.03 -19.43 11.34
N ASN A 122 -14.96 -20.64 11.94
CA ASN A 122 -14.17 -20.90 13.14
C ASN A 122 -12.68 -21.16 12.82
N MET A 123 -12.34 -21.33 11.55
CA MET A 123 -10.99 -21.61 11.13
C MET A 123 -10.09 -20.38 11.27
N LYS A 124 -8.99 -20.53 12.01
CA LYS A 124 -7.93 -19.51 12.04
C LYS A 124 -7.12 -19.60 10.75
N VAL A 125 -7.19 -18.58 9.93
CA VAL A 125 -6.42 -18.44 8.70
C VAL A 125 -5.36 -17.37 8.89
N ASP A 126 -4.10 -17.75 8.80
CA ASP A 126 -2.99 -16.80 8.87
C ASP A 126 -2.76 -16.14 7.52
N ALA A 127 -2.42 -14.86 7.57
CA ALA A 127 -2.08 -14.10 6.38
C ALA A 127 -0.80 -14.65 5.72
N VAL A 128 -0.78 -14.66 4.39
CA VAL A 128 0.37 -15.08 3.60
C VAL A 128 1.51 -14.08 3.81
N THR A 129 2.69 -14.60 4.16
CA THR A 129 3.88 -13.77 4.33
C THR A 129 4.23 -13.11 3.01
N GLY A 130 4.34 -11.78 3.03
CA GLY A 130 4.59 -10.98 1.83
C GLY A 130 3.34 -10.38 1.19
N ALA A 131 2.14 -10.96 1.42
CA ALA A 131 0.86 -10.43 0.96
C ALA A 131 -0.10 -10.17 2.14
N THR A 132 0.43 -9.69 3.25
CA THR A 132 -0.31 -9.59 4.53
C THR A 132 -1.55 -8.70 4.43
N PHE A 133 -1.48 -7.58 3.72
CA PHE A 133 -2.62 -6.66 3.59
C PHE A 133 -3.71 -7.25 2.71
N SER A 134 -3.37 -7.75 1.53
CA SER A 134 -4.30 -8.43 0.63
C SER A 134 -4.91 -9.67 1.29
N SER A 135 -4.10 -10.45 2.04
CA SER A 135 -4.59 -11.59 2.82
C SER A 135 -5.58 -11.19 3.89
N LYS A 136 -5.32 -10.12 4.64
CA LYS A 136 -6.25 -9.61 5.66
C LYS A 136 -7.57 -9.14 5.03
N ALA A 137 -7.50 -8.50 3.86
CA ALA A 137 -8.69 -8.09 3.13
C ALA A 137 -9.52 -9.30 2.68
N ILE A 138 -8.89 -10.35 2.15
CA ILE A 138 -9.56 -11.61 1.79
C ILE A 138 -10.19 -12.26 3.03
N ILE A 139 -9.44 -12.40 4.12
CA ILE A 139 -9.93 -13.02 5.37
C ILE A 139 -11.13 -12.25 5.93
N GLY A 140 -11.05 -10.93 5.99
CA GLY A 140 -12.14 -10.09 6.48
C GLY A 140 -13.39 -10.14 5.60
N ASN A 141 -13.23 -10.15 4.27
CA ASN A 141 -14.35 -10.35 3.34
C ASN A 141 -15.00 -11.73 3.51
N MET A 142 -14.19 -12.79 3.66
CA MET A 142 -14.69 -14.12 3.93
C MET A 142 -15.45 -14.21 5.25
N GLN A 143 -14.92 -13.66 6.33
CA GLN A 143 -15.58 -13.67 7.63
C GLN A 143 -16.95 -12.98 7.60
N ARG A 144 -17.05 -11.79 6.96
CA ARG A 144 -18.32 -11.08 6.83
C ARG A 144 -19.30 -11.77 5.90
N GLY A 145 -18.83 -12.32 4.78
CA GLY A 145 -19.65 -13.07 3.85
C GLY A 145 -20.20 -14.35 4.47
N LEU A 146 -19.37 -15.11 5.20
CA LEU A 146 -19.80 -16.34 5.89
C LEU A 146 -20.75 -16.04 7.05
N LEU A 147 -20.52 -14.96 7.81
CA LEU A 147 -21.46 -14.51 8.86
C LEU A 147 -22.83 -14.16 8.27
N TYR A 148 -22.83 -13.44 7.13
CA TYR A 148 -24.05 -13.12 6.41
C TYR A 148 -24.75 -14.39 5.88
N ALA A 149 -23.99 -15.36 5.37
CA ALA A 149 -24.47 -16.67 4.94
C ALA A 149 -25.17 -17.40 6.07
N LYS A 150 -24.52 -17.49 7.22
CA LYS A 150 -25.06 -18.15 8.42
C LYS A 150 -26.39 -17.56 8.84
N ASN A 151 -26.48 -16.23 8.87
CA ASN A 151 -27.68 -15.53 9.30
C ASN A 151 -28.85 -15.62 8.32
N ASN A 152 -28.60 -15.80 7.04
CA ASN A 152 -29.63 -15.76 6.00
C ASN A 152 -29.95 -17.13 5.36
N LEU A 153 -29.02 -18.10 5.43
CA LEU A 153 -29.23 -19.46 4.84
C LEU A 153 -29.61 -20.50 5.89
N GLN A 154 -29.38 -20.24 7.20
CA GLN A 154 -29.77 -21.18 8.27
C GLN A 154 -31.13 -20.83 8.92
N THR A 155 -31.93 -19.93 8.33
CA THR A 155 -33.20 -19.47 8.89
C THR A 155 -34.41 -20.38 8.60
N ASP A 156 -34.22 -21.61 8.11
CA ASP A 156 -35.36 -22.52 7.88
C ASP A 156 -35.75 -23.37 9.08
N GLU A 157 -35.02 -23.30 10.22
CA GLU A 157 -35.48 -23.93 11.48
C GLU A 157 -35.25 -23.03 12.70
N SER A 158 -36.25 -22.25 13.06
CA SER A 158 -36.50 -21.52 14.32
C SER A 158 -36.48 -20.00 14.19
N GLY A 159 -37.68 -19.46 14.23
CA GLY A 159 -37.95 -18.03 14.25
C GLY A 159 -37.38 -17.32 15.48
N LYS A 160 -37.17 -16.02 15.31
CA LYS A 160 -36.79 -14.99 16.29
C LYS A 160 -35.33 -15.02 16.72
N GLY A 161 -34.49 -14.26 16.02
CA GLY A 161 -33.21 -13.86 16.50
C GLY A 161 -33.03 -12.35 16.35
N ASN A 162 -32.94 -11.66 17.47
CA ASN A 162 -32.64 -10.25 17.63
C ASN A 162 -31.41 -9.86 16.79
N SER A 163 -31.59 -8.86 15.94
CA SER A 163 -30.50 -8.11 15.32
C SER A 163 -29.82 -7.22 16.36
N SER A 164 -29.00 -7.77 17.20
CA SER A 164 -27.99 -7.02 17.92
C SER A 164 -26.70 -7.09 17.09
N TRP A 165 -26.32 -5.98 16.52
CA TRP A 165 -25.02 -5.75 15.92
C TRP A 165 -23.95 -5.88 17.02
N VAL A 166 -23.53 -7.10 17.29
CA VAL A 166 -22.30 -7.32 18.05
C VAL A 166 -21.19 -7.04 17.07
N SER A 167 -20.67 -5.83 17.14
CA SER A 167 -19.34 -5.51 16.67
C SER A 167 -18.38 -6.47 17.36
N SER A 168 -18.12 -7.62 16.72
CA SER A 168 -17.06 -8.51 17.16
C SER A 168 -15.75 -7.87 16.78
N ASP A 169 -15.33 -6.86 17.55
CA ASP A 169 -13.99 -6.28 17.59
C ASP A 169 -12.99 -7.33 18.05
N ASN A 170 -12.78 -8.38 17.25
CA ASN A 170 -11.75 -9.37 17.51
C ASN A 170 -10.88 -9.73 16.31
N SER A 171 -10.74 -8.82 15.36
CA SER A 171 -9.49 -8.68 14.60
C SER A 171 -8.90 -7.31 14.90
N GLY A 172 -8.62 -7.06 16.17
CA GLY A 172 -7.78 -5.98 16.60
C GLY A 172 -6.43 -6.12 15.92
N SER A 173 -6.25 -5.42 14.81
CA SER A 173 -4.95 -4.85 14.53
C SER A 173 -4.72 -3.85 15.66
N SER A 174 -4.31 -4.39 16.83
CA SER A 174 -4.08 -3.56 17.98
C SER A 174 -3.03 -2.55 17.55
N LEU A 175 -3.36 -1.26 17.64
CA LEU A 175 -2.40 -0.15 17.45
C LEU A 175 -1.13 -0.44 18.28
N PHE A 176 -1.29 -1.18 19.35
CA PHE A 176 -0.28 -1.66 20.31
C PHE A 176 0.40 -2.97 19.91
N SER A 177 0.24 -3.48 18.69
CA SER A 177 1.07 -4.61 18.24
C SER A 177 2.54 -4.24 18.35
N LEU A 178 3.37 -5.15 18.90
CA LEU A 178 4.82 -4.97 19.04
C LEU A 178 5.47 -4.50 17.74
N ARG A 179 4.99 -5.01 16.59
CA ARG A 179 5.43 -4.62 15.26
C ARG A 179 5.15 -3.15 14.96
N ASN A 180 3.96 -2.65 15.31
CA ASN A 180 3.57 -1.26 15.07
C ASN A 180 4.36 -0.32 15.97
N ILE A 181 4.49 -0.65 17.26
CA ILE A 181 5.24 0.17 18.22
C ILE A 181 6.70 0.29 17.80
N THR A 182 7.36 -0.83 17.50
CA THR A 182 8.77 -0.82 17.07
C THR A 182 8.96 -0.07 15.75
N GLY A 183 8.06 -0.25 14.78
CA GLY A 183 8.09 0.48 13.51
C GLY A 183 7.96 1.99 13.69
N ILE A 184 6.99 2.45 14.50
CA ILE A 184 6.79 3.87 14.80
C ILE A 184 8.01 4.45 15.53
N CYS A 185 8.54 3.76 16.54
CA CYS A 185 9.73 4.19 17.26
C CYS A 185 10.93 4.38 16.30
N VAL A 186 11.15 3.45 15.38
CA VAL A 186 12.25 3.53 14.40
C VAL A 186 12.02 4.69 13.43
N VAL A 187 10.79 4.91 12.93
CA VAL A 187 10.48 6.06 12.07
C VAL A 187 10.71 7.38 12.80
N LEU A 188 10.24 7.50 14.05
CA LEU A 188 10.43 8.73 14.84
C LEU A 188 11.91 8.97 15.16
N MET A 189 12.66 7.94 15.53
CA MET A 189 14.10 8.04 15.72
C MET A 189 14.81 8.50 14.43
N ALA A 190 14.46 7.91 13.29
CA ALA A 190 15.04 8.27 12.00
C ALA A 190 14.66 9.68 11.54
N ALA A 191 13.49 10.15 11.94
CA ALA A 191 12.99 11.47 11.60
C ALA A 191 13.61 12.58 12.48
N ILE A 192 13.65 12.37 13.80
CA ILE A 192 13.96 13.42 14.78
C ILE A 192 15.45 13.47 15.14
N LEU A 193 16.06 12.33 15.48
CA LEU A 193 17.43 12.32 16.02
C LEU A 193 18.50 12.86 15.05
N PRO A 194 18.44 12.68 13.71
CA PRO A 194 19.41 13.30 12.80
C PRO A 194 19.37 14.83 12.77
N LEU A 195 18.37 15.46 13.40
CA LEU A 195 18.31 16.91 13.55
C LEU A 195 19.29 17.42 14.62
N PHE A 196 19.47 16.61 15.67
CA PHE A 196 20.24 16.96 16.86
C PHE A 196 21.61 16.25 16.86
N VAL A 197 21.65 14.99 16.46
CA VAL A 197 22.85 14.14 16.51
C VAL A 197 23.50 14.02 15.14
N LYS A 198 24.64 14.66 14.93
CA LYS A 198 25.43 14.62 13.68
C LYS A 198 26.56 13.57 13.72
N ASN A 199 26.40 12.48 14.46
CA ASN A 199 27.40 11.43 14.58
C ASN A 199 27.34 10.44 13.42
N ARG A 200 28.48 10.17 12.75
CA ARG A 200 28.58 9.21 11.64
C ARG A 200 28.25 7.76 12.05
N ARG A 201 28.62 7.34 13.25
CA ARG A 201 28.34 5.99 13.77
C ARG A 201 26.84 5.82 14.02
N TYR A 202 26.20 6.78 14.69
CA TYR A 202 24.76 6.80 14.90
C TYR A 202 24.01 6.70 13.56
N HIS A 203 24.37 7.55 12.59
CA HIS A 203 23.72 7.53 11.28
C HIS A 203 23.84 6.17 10.57
N PHE A 204 24.98 5.47 10.74
CA PHE A 204 25.14 4.14 10.15
C PHE A 204 24.26 3.08 10.82
N CYS A 205 24.23 3.05 12.15
CA CYS A 205 23.33 2.17 12.90
C CYS A 205 21.85 2.43 12.54
N GLN A 206 21.46 3.69 12.41
CA GLN A 206 20.12 4.06 12.01
C GLN A 206 19.75 3.55 10.62
N LEU A 207 20.67 3.63 9.64
CA LEU A 207 20.44 3.09 8.30
C LEU A 207 20.21 1.57 8.32
N ILE A 208 21.01 0.83 9.11
CA ILE A 208 20.83 -0.61 9.29
C ILE A 208 19.49 -0.92 9.93
N LEU A 209 19.13 -0.19 10.99
CA LEU A 209 17.87 -0.35 11.69
C LEU A 209 16.67 -0.11 10.76
N ASN A 210 16.72 0.93 9.91
CA ASN A 210 15.68 1.20 8.92
C ASN A 210 15.50 0.03 7.94
N VAL A 211 16.61 -0.52 7.43
CA VAL A 211 16.54 -1.65 6.49
C VAL A 211 15.95 -2.89 7.15
N ILE A 212 16.40 -3.23 8.35
CA ILE A 212 15.97 -4.45 9.05
C ILE A 212 14.51 -4.30 9.51
N VAL A 213 14.20 -3.23 10.26
CA VAL A 213 12.89 -3.08 10.90
C VAL A 213 11.84 -2.60 9.90
N LEU A 214 12.07 -1.49 9.21
CA LEU A 214 11.06 -0.92 8.31
C LEU A 214 11.00 -1.69 6.99
N GLY A 215 12.15 -2.12 6.45
CA GLY A 215 12.23 -2.85 5.19
C GLY A 215 11.75 -4.30 5.35
N PHE A 216 12.49 -5.13 6.08
CA PHE A 216 12.23 -6.57 6.12
C PHE A 216 11.19 -6.98 7.16
N TRP A 217 11.21 -6.42 8.36
CA TRP A 217 10.25 -6.85 9.39
C TRP A 217 8.85 -6.24 9.19
N CYS A 218 8.77 -4.91 9.05
CA CYS A 218 7.48 -4.24 8.83
C CYS A 218 7.01 -4.31 7.37
N GLY A 219 7.94 -4.45 6.40
CA GLY A 219 7.63 -4.44 4.97
C GLY A 219 6.97 -3.14 4.50
N THR A 220 7.23 -2.03 5.22
CA THR A 220 6.52 -0.77 5.02
C THR A 220 7.44 0.20 4.29
N CYS A 221 7.05 0.56 3.07
CA CYS A 221 7.70 1.59 2.27
C CYS A 221 6.65 2.55 1.73
N LEU A 222 6.99 3.81 1.62
CA LEU A 222 6.12 4.78 0.98
C LEU A 222 6.31 4.68 -0.54
N SER A 223 5.43 3.93 -1.20
CA SER A 223 5.35 3.78 -2.66
C SER A 223 4.38 4.80 -3.25
N TYR A 224 4.44 4.97 -4.57
CA TYR A 224 3.47 5.82 -5.28
C TYR A 224 2.08 5.17 -5.28
N SER A 225 2.02 3.84 -5.40
CA SER A 225 0.79 3.06 -5.29
C SER A 225 0.10 3.25 -3.94
N SER A 226 0.86 3.13 -2.82
CA SER A 226 0.33 3.39 -1.47
C SER A 226 -0.18 4.82 -1.31
N LEU A 227 0.51 5.81 -1.90
CA LEU A 227 0.10 7.21 -1.83
C LEU A 227 -1.25 7.43 -2.55
N LEU A 228 -1.42 6.84 -3.73
CA LEU A 228 -2.68 6.93 -4.48
C LEU A 228 -3.81 6.19 -3.76
N GLY A 229 -3.54 5.01 -3.19
CA GLY A 229 -4.50 4.27 -2.37
C GLY A 229 -4.99 5.08 -1.16
N PHE A 230 -4.08 5.74 -0.43
CA PHE A 230 -4.45 6.63 0.69
C PHE A 230 -5.26 7.85 0.25
N ALA A 231 -5.00 8.38 -0.93
CA ALA A 231 -5.77 9.50 -1.47
C ALA A 231 -7.16 9.06 -1.93
N ALA A 232 -7.30 7.85 -2.49
CA ALA A 232 -8.56 7.33 -3.00
C ALA A 232 -9.50 6.87 -1.88
N HIS A 233 -9.03 5.97 -1.02
CA HIS A 233 -9.85 5.29 -0.02
C HIS A 233 -9.81 5.95 1.36
N GLY A 234 -8.98 6.98 1.53
CA GLY A 234 -8.69 7.57 2.84
C GLY A 234 -7.57 6.81 3.58
N MET A 235 -7.15 7.40 4.71
CA MET A 235 -6.08 6.83 5.55
C MET A 235 -6.71 5.96 6.64
N GLU A 236 -6.66 4.64 6.46
CA GLU A 236 -7.02 3.70 7.52
C GLU A 236 -5.88 3.63 8.54
N ILE A 237 -5.98 4.48 9.59
CA ILE A 237 -4.90 4.72 10.57
C ILE A 237 -4.59 3.44 11.35
N SER A 238 -5.60 2.64 11.68
CA SER A 238 -5.43 1.43 12.51
C SER A 238 -4.62 0.33 11.80
N GLY A 239 -4.81 0.16 10.49
CA GLY A 239 -4.10 -0.86 9.70
C GLY A 239 -2.70 -0.44 9.22
N ASN A 240 -2.52 0.86 8.90
CA ASN A 240 -1.35 1.38 8.19
C ASN A 240 -0.60 2.49 8.94
N ILE A 241 -0.60 2.45 10.28
CA ILE A 241 -0.06 3.54 11.11
C ILE A 241 1.41 3.89 10.79
N ILE A 242 2.27 2.90 10.51
CA ILE A 242 3.68 3.12 10.18
C ILE A 242 3.80 3.91 8.87
N ALA A 243 3.05 3.51 7.82
CA ALA A 243 3.04 4.19 6.53
C ALA A 243 2.50 5.62 6.65
N THR A 244 1.48 5.83 7.50
CA THR A 244 0.92 7.14 7.82
C THR A 244 1.97 8.07 8.47
N VAL A 245 2.72 7.58 9.47
CA VAL A 245 3.79 8.36 10.10
C VAL A 245 4.93 8.66 9.10
N MET A 246 5.27 7.70 8.24
CA MET A 246 6.23 7.90 7.16
C MET A 246 5.77 8.98 6.17
N LEU A 247 4.48 8.98 5.80
CA LEU A 247 3.88 9.97 4.91
C LEU A 247 3.96 11.37 5.52
N ILE A 248 3.57 11.49 6.78
CA ILE A 248 3.66 12.74 7.53
C ILE A 248 5.10 13.28 7.54
N THR A 249 6.08 12.42 7.84
CA THR A 249 7.50 12.81 7.82
C THR A 249 7.98 13.21 6.42
N ALA A 250 7.54 12.52 5.37
CA ALA A 250 7.91 12.83 3.99
C ALA A 250 7.45 14.22 3.54
N PHE A 251 6.28 14.68 4.02
CA PHE A 251 5.71 15.96 3.63
C PHE A 251 6.03 17.12 4.60
N ILE A 252 6.24 16.85 5.89
CA ILE A 252 6.55 17.90 6.88
C ILE A 252 7.97 18.44 6.68
N TYR A 253 8.98 17.59 6.55
CA TYR A 253 10.38 18.04 6.52
C TYR A 253 10.73 18.98 5.36
N PRO A 254 10.22 18.78 4.14
CA PRO A 254 10.37 19.78 3.09
C PRO A 254 9.79 21.15 3.42
N LEU A 255 8.73 21.27 4.27
CA LEU A 255 8.19 22.57 4.73
C LEU A 255 9.24 23.38 5.50
N PHE A 256 10.11 22.69 6.22
CA PHE A 256 11.22 23.30 6.98
C PHE A 256 12.52 23.42 6.18
N GLY A 257 12.47 23.30 4.84
CA GLY A 257 13.62 23.43 3.95
C GLY A 257 14.52 22.20 3.83
N LYS A 258 14.20 21.09 4.49
CA LYS A 258 14.98 19.84 4.46
C LYS A 258 14.44 18.88 3.37
N LYS A 259 14.70 19.20 2.11
CA LYS A 259 14.11 18.58 0.90
C LYS A 259 14.26 17.09 0.75
N SER A 260 15.33 16.49 1.26
CA SER A 260 15.63 15.06 1.07
C SER A 260 15.74 14.31 2.39
N HIS A 261 15.20 14.87 3.49
CA HIS A 261 15.34 14.28 4.81
C HIS A 261 14.73 12.87 4.86
N TYR A 262 13.50 12.71 4.38
CA TYR A 262 12.84 11.41 4.28
C TYR A 262 13.69 10.38 3.51
N CYS A 263 14.10 10.71 2.28
CA CYS A 263 14.88 9.80 1.43
C CYS A 263 16.28 9.47 1.99
N THR A 264 16.81 10.32 2.88
CA THR A 264 18.16 10.17 3.44
C THR A 264 18.16 9.43 4.77
N HIS A 265 17.14 9.62 5.60
CA HIS A 265 17.14 9.17 6.98
C HIS A 265 16.03 8.16 7.30
N VAL A 266 14.89 8.18 6.60
CA VAL A 266 13.71 7.37 6.94
C VAL A 266 13.50 6.24 5.94
N CYS A 267 13.57 6.51 4.62
CA CYS A 267 13.27 5.53 3.59
C CYS A 267 14.19 4.29 3.66
N PRO A 268 13.65 3.06 3.81
CA PRO A 268 14.46 1.82 3.91
C PRO A 268 15.32 1.59 2.67
N TYR A 269 14.75 1.77 1.47
CA TYR A 269 15.48 1.59 0.21
C TYR A 269 16.58 2.64 0.02
N GLY A 270 16.31 3.89 0.41
CA GLY A 270 17.33 4.94 0.46
C GLY A 270 18.46 4.63 1.44
N SER A 271 18.13 4.01 2.57
CA SER A 271 19.10 3.54 3.56
C SER A 271 19.96 2.40 3.02
N LEU A 272 19.35 1.42 2.35
CA LEU A 272 20.05 0.29 1.73
C LEU A 272 21.06 0.76 0.67
N GLN A 273 20.66 1.69 -0.20
CA GLN A 273 21.57 2.29 -1.19
C GLN A 273 22.73 3.09 -0.55
N GLN A 274 22.50 3.71 0.61
CA GLN A 274 23.58 4.40 1.33
C GLN A 274 24.57 3.43 1.96
N ILE A 275 24.08 2.30 2.51
CA ILE A 275 24.92 1.24 3.08
C ILE A 275 25.78 0.64 1.97
N ALA A 276 25.16 0.22 0.86
CA ALA A 276 25.88 -0.31 -0.32
C ALA A 276 26.91 0.70 -0.83
N GLY A 277 26.53 1.98 -0.89
CA GLY A 277 27.41 3.05 -1.30
C GLY A 277 28.64 3.26 -0.41
N ARG A 278 28.66 2.77 0.82
CA ARG A 278 29.85 2.86 1.69
C ARG A 278 30.88 1.76 1.42
N GLY A 279 30.50 0.70 0.72
CA GLY A 279 31.39 -0.42 0.41
C GLY A 279 32.55 -0.07 -0.53
N MET A 280 32.42 0.97 -1.37
CA MET A 280 33.47 1.43 -2.26
C MET A 280 33.97 2.83 -1.91
N LYS A 281 35.29 2.99 -1.80
CA LYS A 281 35.92 4.29 -1.54
C LYS A 281 35.91 5.19 -2.78
N TYR A 282 36.04 4.62 -3.97
CA TYR A 282 36.06 5.36 -5.22
C TYR A 282 34.64 5.53 -5.77
N LYS A 283 34.20 6.78 -5.87
CA LYS A 283 32.91 7.13 -6.48
C LYS A 283 33.15 8.02 -7.67
N ILE A 284 32.39 7.77 -8.73
CA ILE A 284 32.36 8.63 -9.91
C ILE A 284 31.82 10.00 -9.51
N ARG A 285 32.67 11.03 -9.64
CA ARG A 285 32.25 12.42 -9.50
C ARG A 285 31.57 12.85 -10.79
N MET A 286 30.23 12.90 -10.76
CA MET A 286 29.45 13.37 -11.90
C MET A 286 29.62 14.88 -12.07
N SER A 287 29.77 15.33 -13.32
CA SER A 287 29.84 16.76 -13.62
C SER A 287 28.52 17.46 -13.24
N PRO A 288 28.56 18.74 -12.84
CA PRO A 288 27.34 19.50 -12.51
C PRO A 288 26.33 19.55 -13.68
N LEU A 289 26.82 19.53 -14.91
CA LEU A 289 25.99 19.48 -16.12
C LEU A 289 25.26 18.16 -16.25
N ALA A 290 25.95 17.03 -16.01
CA ALA A 290 25.34 15.70 -16.03
C ALA A 290 24.24 15.57 -14.98
N ILE A 291 24.49 16.08 -13.77
CA ILE A 291 23.48 16.08 -12.68
C ILE A 291 22.24 16.88 -13.11
N LYS A 292 22.41 18.07 -13.69
CA LYS A 292 21.29 18.89 -14.18
C LYS A 292 20.51 18.20 -15.30
N ARG A 293 21.20 17.54 -16.26
CA ARG A 293 20.55 16.77 -17.34
C ARG A 293 19.73 15.60 -16.79
N LEU A 294 20.29 14.82 -15.89
CA LEU A 294 19.61 13.70 -15.27
C LEU A 294 18.41 14.15 -14.42
N ASP A 295 18.49 15.30 -13.75
CA ASP A 295 17.35 15.86 -13.02
C ASP A 295 16.21 16.28 -13.97
N LYS A 296 16.53 16.84 -15.15
CA LYS A 296 15.53 17.13 -16.19
C LYS A 296 14.90 15.84 -16.72
N VAL A 297 15.72 14.83 -17.03
CA VAL A 297 15.22 13.52 -17.49
C VAL A 297 14.30 12.87 -16.46
N ARG A 298 14.67 12.90 -15.18
CA ARG A 298 13.82 12.39 -14.10
C ARG A 298 12.47 13.08 -14.07
N LYS A 299 12.43 14.42 -14.17
CA LYS A 299 11.18 15.20 -14.19
C LYS A 299 10.34 14.88 -15.41
N LEU A 300 10.98 14.69 -16.57
CA LEU A 300 10.30 14.31 -17.81
C LEU A 300 9.68 12.92 -17.69
N ILE A 301 10.44 11.93 -17.20
CA ILE A 301 9.94 10.57 -16.96
C ILE A 301 8.76 10.62 -16.00
N TRP A 302 8.88 11.35 -14.89
CA TRP A 302 7.80 11.50 -13.92
C TRP A 302 6.55 12.12 -14.56
N ALA A 303 6.68 13.20 -15.32
CA ALA A 303 5.56 13.84 -16.01
C ALA A 303 4.89 12.89 -17.01
N LEU A 304 5.68 12.12 -17.76
CA LEU A 304 5.17 11.13 -18.72
C LEU A 304 4.42 10.00 -18.01
N LEU A 305 4.93 9.50 -16.89
CA LEU A 305 4.24 8.51 -16.07
C LEU A 305 2.91 9.03 -15.50
N MET A 306 2.87 10.32 -15.11
CA MET A 306 1.61 10.94 -14.67
C MET A 306 0.58 11.05 -15.80
N VAL A 307 1.02 11.40 -17.02
CA VAL A 307 0.15 11.44 -18.20
C VAL A 307 -0.39 10.04 -18.52
N PHE A 308 0.41 8.99 -18.40
CA PHE A 308 -0.05 7.61 -18.62
C PHE A 308 -1.12 7.18 -17.61
N ILE A 309 -0.97 7.52 -16.33
CA ILE A 309 -2.03 7.27 -15.33
C ILE A 309 -3.29 8.06 -15.72
N TRP A 310 -3.14 9.33 -16.08
CA TRP A 310 -4.27 10.20 -16.44
C TRP A 310 -4.99 9.72 -17.70
N GLY A 311 -4.25 9.20 -18.67
CA GLY A 311 -4.81 8.60 -19.89
C GLY A 311 -5.38 7.19 -19.70
N GLY A 312 -5.21 6.58 -18.52
CA GLY A 312 -5.66 5.20 -18.26
C GLY A 312 -4.92 4.12 -19.06
N VAL A 313 -3.84 4.49 -19.77
CA VAL A 313 -3.14 3.60 -20.70
C VAL A 313 -2.24 2.60 -19.98
N TRP A 314 -1.53 3.04 -18.96
CA TRP A 314 -0.58 2.21 -18.21
C TRP A 314 -0.47 2.65 -16.75
N SER A 315 -1.38 2.21 -15.92
CA SER A 315 -1.36 2.47 -14.47
C SER A 315 -0.55 1.45 -13.68
N GLU A 316 -0.29 0.27 -14.27
CA GLU A 316 0.39 -0.87 -13.63
C GLU A 316 1.87 -0.61 -13.30
N TRP A 317 2.51 0.43 -13.86
CA TRP A 317 3.90 0.74 -13.55
C TRP A 317 4.13 1.05 -12.07
N THR A 318 3.08 1.49 -11.34
CA THR A 318 3.15 1.75 -9.90
C THR A 318 3.46 0.50 -9.10
N ASP A 319 3.20 -0.68 -9.66
CA ASP A 319 3.40 -1.97 -9.01
C ASP A 319 4.85 -2.48 -9.19
N TYR A 320 5.57 -1.96 -10.20
CA TYR A 320 6.97 -2.29 -10.48
C TYR A 320 7.98 -1.43 -9.72
N GLU A 321 7.57 -0.77 -8.64
CA GLU A 321 8.50 0.01 -7.82
C GLU A 321 9.44 -0.89 -7.02
N PRO A 322 10.77 -0.61 -6.97
CA PRO A 322 11.76 -1.42 -6.26
C PRO A 322 11.56 -1.53 -4.75
N PHE A 323 10.60 -0.80 -4.20
CA PHE A 323 10.25 -0.86 -2.77
C PHE A 323 9.61 -2.19 -2.39
N SER A 324 8.84 -2.81 -3.30
CA SER A 324 8.22 -4.12 -3.07
C SER A 324 9.24 -5.25 -3.01
N ALA A 325 10.49 -5.03 -3.47
CA ALA A 325 11.57 -6.01 -3.33
C ALA A 325 11.92 -6.36 -1.86
N PHE A 326 11.57 -5.53 -0.88
CA PHE A 326 11.69 -5.89 0.55
C PHE A 326 10.78 -7.05 0.95
N ILE A 327 9.70 -7.24 0.21
CA ILE A 327 8.79 -8.37 0.36
C ILE A 327 9.11 -9.41 -0.72
N PHE A 328 10.31 -9.97 -0.65
CA PHE A 328 10.90 -10.82 -1.70
C PHE A 328 10.07 -12.06 -2.07
N ARG A 329 9.15 -12.51 -1.20
CA ARG A 329 8.26 -13.66 -1.48
C ARG A 329 7.11 -13.30 -2.43
N SER A 330 6.72 -12.02 -2.49
CA SER A 330 5.60 -11.55 -3.32
C SER A 330 6.06 -10.63 -4.44
N ALA A 331 7.34 -10.25 -4.47
CA ALA A 331 7.87 -9.38 -5.49
C ALA A 331 8.18 -10.16 -6.78
N SER A 332 7.83 -9.59 -7.93
CA SER A 332 8.19 -10.17 -9.21
C SER A 332 9.70 -10.19 -9.41
N TRP A 333 10.18 -11.14 -10.21
CA TRP A 333 11.59 -11.27 -10.55
C TRP A 333 12.16 -9.96 -11.15
N ILE A 334 11.37 -9.25 -11.96
CA ILE A 334 11.76 -7.97 -12.58
C ILE A 334 12.01 -6.91 -11.51
N VAL A 335 11.15 -6.83 -10.50
CA VAL A 335 11.28 -5.88 -9.38
C VAL A 335 12.54 -6.19 -8.56
N ILE A 336 12.79 -7.46 -8.27
CA ILE A 336 13.98 -7.88 -7.53
C ILE A 336 15.25 -7.56 -8.35
N ALA A 337 15.26 -7.89 -9.64
CA ALA A 337 16.38 -7.61 -10.53
C ALA A 337 16.67 -6.12 -10.64
N THR A 338 15.65 -5.28 -10.81
CA THR A 338 15.79 -3.81 -10.86
C THR A 338 16.26 -3.25 -9.51
N ALA A 339 15.77 -3.76 -8.39
CA ALA A 339 16.22 -3.36 -7.07
C ALA A 339 17.70 -3.68 -6.86
N LEU A 340 18.14 -4.90 -7.21
CA LEU A 340 19.54 -5.33 -7.12
C LEU A 340 20.46 -4.53 -8.06
N LEU A 341 20.00 -4.24 -9.27
CA LEU A 341 20.73 -3.39 -10.21
C LEU A 341 21.03 -2.01 -9.62
N PHE A 342 20.03 -1.34 -9.04
CA PHE A 342 20.23 -0.04 -8.41
C PHE A 342 21.06 -0.09 -7.13
N ILE A 343 21.04 -1.20 -6.39
CA ILE A 343 21.93 -1.43 -5.26
C ILE A 343 23.38 -1.59 -5.76
N ALA A 344 23.60 -2.38 -6.82
CA ALA A 344 24.91 -2.52 -7.45
C ALA A 344 25.44 -1.19 -7.98
N LEU A 345 24.62 -0.41 -8.68
CA LEU A 345 24.98 0.95 -9.10
C LEU A 345 25.30 1.88 -7.92
N SER A 346 24.77 1.62 -6.73
CA SER A 346 25.05 2.43 -5.54
C SER A 346 26.49 2.32 -5.04
N PHE A 347 27.23 1.26 -5.41
CA PHE A 347 28.66 1.17 -5.14
C PHE A 347 29.46 2.27 -5.86
N VAL A 348 29.01 2.63 -7.06
CA VAL A 348 29.70 3.59 -7.94
C VAL A 348 29.11 5.00 -7.84
N ILE A 349 27.78 5.11 -7.81
CA ILE A 349 27.03 6.38 -7.76
C ILE A 349 26.23 6.45 -6.46
N THR A 350 26.28 7.58 -5.77
CA THR A 350 25.53 7.75 -4.51
C THR A 350 24.02 7.79 -4.76
N ARG A 351 23.28 6.77 -4.29
CA ARG A 351 21.80 6.66 -4.33
C ARG A 351 21.22 6.89 -5.74
N PRO A 352 21.59 6.07 -6.74
CA PRO A 352 21.19 6.31 -8.12
C PRO A 352 19.68 6.31 -8.31
N TYR A 353 18.96 5.33 -7.75
CA TYR A 353 17.49 5.28 -7.86
C TYR A 353 16.82 6.50 -7.23
N CYS A 354 17.07 6.76 -5.94
CA CYS A 354 16.44 7.86 -5.21
C CYS A 354 16.75 9.24 -5.82
N ARG A 355 17.87 9.36 -6.52
CA ARG A 355 18.33 10.61 -7.09
C ARG A 355 17.82 10.85 -8.49
N PHE A 356 17.72 9.81 -9.33
CA PHE A 356 17.50 9.96 -10.76
C PHE A 356 16.24 9.28 -11.31
N VAL A 357 15.64 8.33 -10.58
CA VAL A 357 14.51 7.52 -11.08
C VAL A 357 13.28 7.63 -10.21
N CYS A 358 13.41 7.62 -8.89
CA CYS A 358 12.32 7.49 -7.94
C CYS A 358 11.18 8.51 -8.17
N PRO A 359 9.96 8.07 -8.50
CA PRO A 359 8.82 8.96 -8.74
C PRO A 359 8.40 9.67 -7.46
N MET A 360 8.39 8.97 -6.31
CA MET A 360 8.10 9.55 -5.01
C MET A 360 9.14 10.60 -4.61
N GLY A 361 10.42 10.35 -4.88
CA GLY A 361 11.49 11.33 -4.67
C GLY A 361 11.36 12.56 -5.56
N THR A 362 10.73 12.43 -6.73
CA THR A 362 10.44 13.57 -7.62
C THR A 362 9.30 14.40 -7.05
N LEU A 363 8.20 13.76 -6.64
CA LEU A 363 7.05 14.42 -6.03
C LEU A 363 7.46 15.27 -4.80
N ILE A 364 8.24 14.69 -3.89
CA ILE A 364 8.74 15.39 -2.69
C ILE A 364 9.67 16.56 -3.07
N LYS A 365 10.43 16.45 -4.19
CA LYS A 365 11.40 17.46 -4.63
C LYS A 365 10.86 18.45 -5.65
N LEU A 366 9.70 18.21 -6.27
CA LEU A 366 9.04 19.12 -7.23
C LEU A 366 8.82 20.54 -6.68
N ARG A 367 9.05 20.69 -5.45
CA ARG A 367 8.83 21.85 -4.62
C ARG A 367 9.78 23.03 -4.87
N TYR A 368 10.65 22.97 -5.91
CA TYR A 368 11.63 24.05 -6.17
C TYR A 368 11.95 24.18 -7.66
#